data_a90dc0b38a7f902e5b81c9ebfaa69324
#
_entry.id   a90dc0b38a7f902e5b81c9ebfaa69324
#
_cell.length_a   1.000
_cell.length_b   1.000
_cell.length_c   1.000
_cell.angle_alpha   90.00
_cell.angle_beta   90.00
_cell.angle_gamma   90.00
#
_symmetry.space_group_name_H-M   'P 1'
#
loop_
_entity.id
_entity.type
_entity.pdbx_description
1 polymer ?
#
loop_
_entity_poly.entity_id
_entity_poly.type
_entity_poly.pdbx_seq_one_letter_code
_entity_poly.pdbx_strand_id
1 'polypeptide(L)'
;MTRFGRQNLTRLGGRTAWAARAVGARLRNEVAAGGFAERAGVNGLVPNAGIAVFFATGPENLYQFEQWRLPLEHLAQQRPLFVIVDRPDTGDLVLRGTGLPVAFARGSLALEELVAERDVRVVLYLNQIESNFRMLRFASPVHIQIGHGESDKGGSVSNQHKAYDLTFVGGDAGRDRLSQALRGFDGEERTLAVGRPQLDYGYPGAPPWSRDSGLRVWYAPTWEGDRPSIAYGSLASHGVTLIEALLADPTVRVIYRPHPRTGYASAEHRAADKSIRALLAKGGDRHLIDRGGYGWQWDFADACITDISAVAYDWLATGKPLVITEPAPGVYRPRSPLLDSIALLSSAEASDVMSRIRALQSDSEAREQLRGLTYHYFGDVSNQQSTKRFEDAIERAYQIQQSPAG
;
A
#
# COMPACT_ATOMS: atom_id res chain seq x y z
N MET A 1 -20.11 -58.13 5.20
CA MET A 1 -19.51 -57.71 3.92
C MET A 1 -20.47 -56.68 3.34
N THR A 2 -20.12 -55.48 3.20
CA THR A 2 -19.37 -54.61 2.43
C THR A 2 -19.89 -53.16 2.57
N ARG A 3 -19.39 -52.40 3.51
CA ARG A 3 -19.55 -50.93 3.56
C ARG A 3 -18.21 -50.19 3.35
N PHE A 4 -17.10 -50.91 3.22
CA PHE A 4 -15.74 -50.35 3.09
C PHE A 4 -15.27 -50.08 1.65
N GLY A 5 -15.98 -50.55 0.63
CA GLY A 5 -15.52 -50.45 -0.76
C GLY A 5 -15.86 -49.16 -1.49
N ARG A 6 -16.94 -48.42 -1.08
CA ARG A 6 -17.39 -47.23 -1.81
C ARG A 6 -16.68 -45.93 -1.42
N GLN A 7 -16.08 -45.84 -0.23
CA GLN A 7 -15.38 -44.62 0.20
C GLN A 7 -13.98 -44.48 -0.42
N ASN A 8 -13.34 -45.55 -0.87
CA ASN A 8 -12.02 -45.49 -1.48
C ASN A 8 -12.03 -45.10 -2.96
N LEU A 9 -13.10 -45.41 -3.70
CA LEU A 9 -13.25 -45.03 -5.11
C LEU A 9 -13.54 -43.55 -5.33
N THR A 10 -14.28 -42.92 -4.42
CA THR A 10 -14.54 -41.46 -4.47
C THR A 10 -13.30 -40.64 -4.09
N ARG A 11 -12.44 -41.15 -3.20
CA ARG A 11 -11.14 -40.48 -2.86
C ARG A 11 -10.10 -40.63 -3.98
N LEU A 12 -10.07 -41.73 -4.73
CA LEU A 12 -9.18 -41.86 -5.89
C LEU A 12 -9.59 -40.99 -7.06
N GLY A 13 -10.89 -40.89 -7.38
CA GLY A 13 -11.41 -40.00 -8.43
C GLY A 13 -11.18 -38.52 -8.13
N GLY A 14 -11.26 -38.13 -6.85
CA GLY A 14 -10.93 -36.75 -6.42
C GLY A 14 -9.45 -36.38 -6.55
N ARG A 15 -8.55 -37.33 -6.26
CA ARG A 15 -7.09 -37.11 -6.38
C ARG A 15 -6.61 -37.04 -7.83
N THR A 16 -7.16 -37.84 -8.72
CA THR A 16 -6.85 -37.80 -10.17
C THR A 16 -7.41 -36.54 -10.83
N ALA A 17 -8.62 -36.12 -10.49
CA ALA A 17 -9.21 -34.88 -10.98
C ALA A 17 -8.46 -33.64 -10.46
N TRP A 18 -8.01 -33.67 -9.20
CA TRP A 18 -7.18 -32.61 -8.64
C TRP A 18 -5.80 -32.57 -9.32
N ALA A 19 -5.15 -33.71 -9.51
CA ALA A 19 -3.85 -33.78 -10.19
C ALA A 19 -3.96 -33.30 -11.66
N ALA A 20 -5.00 -33.70 -12.38
CA ALA A 20 -5.23 -33.25 -13.75
C ALA A 20 -5.49 -31.74 -13.84
N ARG A 21 -6.25 -31.16 -12.89
CA ARG A 21 -6.46 -29.70 -12.78
C ARG A 21 -5.14 -28.98 -12.44
N ALA A 22 -4.34 -29.53 -11.54
CA ALA A 22 -3.04 -28.95 -11.17
C ALA A 22 -2.05 -28.98 -12.35
N VAL A 23 -1.97 -30.06 -13.11
CA VAL A 23 -1.14 -30.18 -14.32
C VAL A 23 -1.65 -29.21 -15.40
N GLY A 24 -2.95 -29.15 -15.65
CA GLY A 24 -3.54 -28.22 -16.62
C GLY A 24 -3.32 -26.75 -16.23
N ALA A 25 -3.39 -26.42 -14.94
CA ALA A 25 -3.08 -25.08 -14.44
C ALA A 25 -1.58 -24.75 -14.60
N ARG A 26 -0.70 -25.73 -14.34
CA ARG A 26 0.74 -25.57 -14.50
C ARG A 26 1.12 -25.30 -15.96
N LEU A 27 0.58 -26.10 -16.91
CA LEU A 27 0.82 -25.91 -18.34
C LEU A 27 0.30 -24.55 -18.84
N ARG A 28 -0.90 -24.12 -18.44
CA ARG A 28 -1.40 -22.79 -18.79
C ARG A 28 -0.52 -21.68 -18.24
N ASN A 29 -0.02 -21.82 -17.02
CA ASN A 29 0.89 -20.87 -16.41
C ASN A 29 2.26 -20.82 -17.10
N GLU A 30 2.77 -21.96 -17.56
CA GLU A 30 4.03 -22.03 -18.32
C GLU A 30 3.91 -21.38 -19.70
N VAL A 31 2.79 -21.60 -20.40
CA VAL A 31 2.52 -20.94 -21.69
C VAL A 31 2.34 -19.44 -21.50
N ALA A 32 1.59 -19.01 -20.48
CA ALA A 32 1.42 -17.60 -20.15
C ALA A 32 2.74 -16.93 -19.76
N ALA A 33 3.60 -17.65 -19.02
CA ALA A 33 4.92 -17.17 -18.61
C ALA A 33 5.85 -16.98 -19.83
N GLY A 34 5.88 -17.94 -20.79
CA GLY A 34 6.65 -17.82 -22.02
C GLY A 34 6.21 -16.62 -22.85
N GLY A 35 4.92 -16.47 -23.11
CA GLY A 35 4.38 -15.34 -23.84
C GLY A 35 4.60 -13.99 -23.14
N PHE A 36 4.58 -13.96 -21.79
CA PHE A 36 4.91 -12.75 -21.04
C PHE A 36 6.41 -12.41 -21.12
N ALA A 37 7.30 -13.40 -20.95
CA ALA A 37 8.74 -13.21 -21.02
C ALA A 37 9.17 -12.65 -22.38
N GLU A 38 8.53 -13.10 -23.49
CA GLU A 38 8.75 -12.58 -24.82
C GLU A 38 8.32 -11.11 -24.94
N ARG A 39 7.15 -10.74 -24.43
CA ARG A 39 6.67 -9.34 -24.43
C ARG A 39 7.53 -8.44 -23.55
N ALA A 40 7.95 -8.91 -22.40
CA ALA A 40 8.81 -8.16 -21.48
C ALA A 40 10.20 -7.90 -22.09
N GLY A 41 10.73 -8.88 -22.83
CA GLY A 41 12.00 -8.74 -23.56
C GLY A 41 11.96 -7.67 -24.65
N VAL A 42 10.80 -7.45 -25.28
CA VAL A 42 10.62 -6.41 -26.30
C VAL A 42 10.73 -4.99 -25.71
N ASN A 43 10.40 -4.79 -24.44
CA ASN A 43 10.54 -3.49 -23.77
C ASN A 43 11.98 -3.15 -23.35
N GLY A 44 12.96 -3.96 -23.76
CA GLY A 44 14.38 -3.67 -23.65
C GLY A 44 14.88 -3.50 -22.23
N LEU A 45 15.24 -4.59 -21.55
CA LEU A 45 15.99 -4.51 -20.30
C LEU A 45 17.31 -3.77 -20.53
N VAL A 46 17.51 -2.69 -19.79
CA VAL A 46 18.76 -1.95 -19.82
C VAL A 46 19.88 -2.84 -19.28
N PRO A 47 20.96 -3.09 -20.02
CA PRO A 47 22.14 -3.79 -19.48
C PRO A 47 22.67 -3.03 -18.26
N ASN A 48 23.14 -3.75 -17.23
CA ASN A 48 23.72 -3.17 -16.02
C ASN A 48 22.77 -2.18 -15.32
N ALA A 49 21.51 -2.56 -15.15
CA ALA A 49 20.51 -1.70 -14.53
C ALA A 49 20.80 -1.36 -13.05
N GLY A 50 21.54 -2.19 -12.33
CA GLY A 50 22.00 -1.92 -10.96
C GLY A 50 20.90 -1.99 -9.90
N ILE A 51 19.68 -1.50 -10.17
CA ILE A 51 18.56 -1.51 -9.23
C ILE A 51 17.45 -2.42 -9.74
N ALA A 52 16.97 -3.32 -8.89
CA ALA A 52 15.81 -4.15 -9.14
C ALA A 52 14.69 -3.86 -8.12
N VAL A 53 13.46 -3.69 -8.58
CA VAL A 53 12.27 -3.68 -7.73
C VAL A 53 11.67 -5.08 -7.75
N PHE A 54 11.75 -5.81 -6.65
CA PHE A 54 11.22 -7.17 -6.56
C PHE A 54 9.75 -7.14 -6.14
N PHE A 55 8.86 -7.47 -7.08
CA PHE A 55 7.41 -7.43 -6.89
C PHE A 55 6.75 -8.76 -7.23
N ALA A 56 7.05 -9.79 -6.42
CA ALA A 56 6.62 -11.18 -6.61
C ALA A 56 5.29 -11.47 -5.89
N THR A 57 4.21 -10.82 -6.33
CA THR A 57 2.87 -10.91 -5.72
C THR A 57 1.77 -10.93 -6.79
N GLY A 58 0.52 -11.17 -6.37
CA GLY A 58 -0.63 -11.21 -7.27
C GLY A 58 -1.20 -9.83 -7.62
N PRO A 59 -2.10 -9.78 -8.63
CA PRO A 59 -2.73 -8.56 -9.10
C PRO A 59 -3.49 -7.78 -8.04
N GLU A 60 -3.98 -8.46 -7.01
CA GLU A 60 -4.69 -7.88 -5.86
C GLU A 60 -3.85 -6.90 -5.04
N ASN A 61 -2.52 -6.94 -5.19
CA ASN A 61 -1.56 -6.07 -4.53
C ASN A 61 -0.95 -5.01 -5.47
N LEU A 62 -1.43 -4.90 -6.70
CA LEU A 62 -0.90 -3.94 -7.70
C LEU A 62 -0.88 -2.50 -7.17
N TYR A 63 -1.85 -2.11 -6.33
CA TYR A 63 -1.92 -0.78 -5.72
C TYR A 63 -0.64 -0.40 -4.96
N GLN A 64 0.13 -1.38 -4.45
CA GLN A 64 1.40 -1.14 -3.77
C GLN A 64 2.48 -0.65 -4.74
N PHE A 65 2.52 -1.24 -5.94
CA PHE A 65 3.40 -0.78 -7.02
C PHE A 65 2.95 0.59 -7.55
N GLU A 66 1.66 0.79 -7.78
CA GLU A 66 1.11 2.05 -8.28
C GLU A 66 1.45 3.24 -7.38
N GLN A 67 1.49 3.05 -6.06
CA GLN A 67 1.92 4.10 -5.13
C GLN A 67 3.39 4.50 -5.32
N TRP A 68 4.26 3.55 -5.67
CA TRP A 68 5.68 3.81 -5.88
C TRP A 68 6.02 4.18 -7.32
N ARG A 69 5.08 4.05 -8.25
CA ARG A 69 5.35 4.21 -9.69
C ARG A 69 6.06 5.51 -10.01
N LEU A 70 5.51 6.67 -9.63
CA LEU A 70 6.11 7.97 -9.96
C LEU A 70 7.48 8.17 -9.32
N PRO A 71 7.71 7.90 -8.02
CA PRO A 71 9.05 7.93 -7.44
C PRO A 71 10.07 7.03 -8.14
N LEU A 72 9.66 5.81 -8.54
CA LEU A 72 10.54 4.88 -9.25
C LEU A 72 10.82 5.32 -10.68
N GLU A 73 9.83 5.83 -11.41
CA GLU A 73 10.01 6.40 -12.75
C GLU A 73 10.93 7.63 -12.72
N HIS A 74 10.85 8.44 -11.66
CA HIS A 74 11.76 9.56 -11.45
C HIS A 74 13.19 9.09 -11.18
N LEU A 75 13.37 8.15 -10.26
CA LEU A 75 14.67 7.55 -9.97
C LEU A 75 15.29 6.90 -11.22
N ALA A 76 14.47 6.29 -12.08
CA ALA A 76 14.93 5.66 -13.32
C ALA A 76 15.55 6.64 -14.34
N GLN A 77 15.25 7.93 -14.24
CA GLN A 77 15.86 8.97 -15.07
C GLN A 77 17.32 9.23 -14.69
N GLN A 78 17.68 8.95 -13.45
CA GLN A 78 19.03 9.16 -12.91
C GLN A 78 19.82 7.85 -12.83
N ARG A 79 19.13 6.74 -12.47
CA ARG A 79 19.74 5.43 -12.27
C ARG A 79 18.92 4.34 -12.94
N PRO A 80 19.50 3.58 -13.87
CA PRO A 80 18.78 2.50 -14.53
C PRO A 80 18.21 1.51 -13.50
N LEU A 81 16.91 1.25 -13.59
CA LEU A 81 16.22 0.29 -12.76
C LEU A 81 15.18 -0.50 -13.57
N PHE A 82 14.80 -1.67 -13.05
CA PHE A 82 13.76 -2.49 -13.64
C PHE A 82 12.94 -3.20 -12.55
N VAL A 83 11.77 -3.69 -12.95
CA VAL A 83 10.86 -4.43 -12.05
C VAL A 83 10.98 -5.92 -12.33
N ILE A 84 11.12 -6.74 -11.30
CA ILE A 84 11.10 -8.20 -11.38
C ILE A 84 9.74 -8.69 -10.89
N VAL A 85 9.04 -9.44 -11.74
CA VAL A 85 7.78 -10.12 -11.41
C VAL A 85 7.92 -11.63 -11.57
N ASP A 86 7.16 -12.41 -10.79
CA ASP A 86 7.13 -13.88 -10.89
C ASP A 86 5.79 -14.43 -11.38
N ARG A 87 4.84 -13.53 -11.70
CA ARG A 87 3.50 -13.83 -12.21
C ARG A 87 3.21 -13.07 -13.49
N PRO A 88 2.82 -13.76 -14.57
CA PRO A 88 2.52 -13.11 -15.85
C PRO A 88 1.37 -12.12 -15.78
N ASP A 89 0.30 -12.44 -15.01
CA ASP A 89 -0.87 -11.60 -14.82
C ASP A 89 -0.53 -10.26 -14.15
N THR A 90 0.30 -10.30 -13.11
CA THR A 90 0.83 -9.09 -12.46
C THR A 90 1.77 -8.34 -13.39
N GLY A 91 2.65 -9.06 -14.09
CA GLY A 91 3.59 -8.46 -15.03
C GLY A 91 2.92 -7.70 -16.17
N ASP A 92 1.85 -8.24 -16.74
CA ASP A 92 1.06 -7.56 -17.78
C ASP A 92 0.42 -6.25 -17.26
N LEU A 93 0.02 -6.21 -15.99
CA LEU A 93 -0.53 -5.00 -15.38
C LEU A 93 0.56 -3.95 -15.12
N VAL A 94 1.70 -4.38 -14.59
CA VAL A 94 2.86 -3.50 -14.38
C VAL A 94 3.34 -2.91 -15.71
N LEU A 95 3.53 -3.72 -16.75
CA LEU A 95 3.95 -3.27 -18.10
C LEU A 95 3.02 -2.22 -18.70
N ARG A 96 1.69 -2.35 -18.46
CA ARG A 96 0.73 -1.36 -18.95
C ARG A 96 0.69 -0.09 -18.12
N GLY A 97 1.09 -0.17 -16.86
CA GLY A 97 0.97 0.93 -15.90
C GLY A 97 2.21 1.81 -15.79
N THR A 98 3.35 1.40 -16.34
CA THR A 98 4.62 2.13 -16.20
C THR A 98 5.49 2.08 -17.46
N GLY A 99 6.37 3.07 -17.59
CA GLY A 99 7.46 3.06 -18.58
C GLY A 99 8.72 2.28 -18.16
N LEU A 100 8.74 1.72 -16.95
CA LEU A 100 9.89 0.97 -16.45
C LEU A 100 10.03 -0.38 -17.16
N PRO A 101 11.27 -0.84 -17.44
CA PRO A 101 11.53 -2.19 -17.91
C PRO A 101 11.04 -3.22 -16.90
N VAL A 102 10.43 -4.32 -17.38
CA VAL A 102 9.92 -5.40 -16.53
C VAL A 102 10.54 -6.72 -16.95
N ALA A 103 11.15 -7.42 -16.01
CA ALA A 103 11.68 -8.76 -16.18
C ALA A 103 10.75 -9.80 -15.54
N PHE A 104 10.63 -10.95 -16.19
CA PHE A 104 9.97 -12.11 -15.62
C PHE A 104 11.01 -13.11 -15.14
N ALA A 105 10.98 -13.44 -13.84
CA ALA A 105 11.83 -14.47 -13.27
C ALA A 105 11.06 -15.33 -12.27
N ARG A 106 10.81 -16.59 -12.65
CA ARG A 106 10.11 -17.57 -11.83
C ARG A 106 11.06 -18.65 -11.36
N GLY A 107 11.22 -18.75 -10.06
CA GLY A 107 12.12 -19.70 -9.42
C GLY A 107 13.55 -19.17 -9.21
N SER A 108 14.33 -19.91 -8.44
CA SER A 108 15.64 -19.45 -7.97
C SER A 108 16.68 -19.32 -9.07
N LEU A 109 16.69 -20.25 -10.03
CA LEU A 109 17.66 -20.23 -11.13
C LEU A 109 17.48 -19.01 -12.03
N ALA A 110 16.24 -18.74 -12.46
CA ALA A 110 15.95 -17.54 -13.28
C ALA A 110 16.26 -16.24 -12.56
N LEU A 111 16.08 -16.18 -11.23
CA LEU A 111 16.48 -15.02 -10.43
C LEU A 111 18.00 -14.88 -10.35
N GLU A 112 18.73 -16.00 -10.17
CA GLU A 112 20.20 -16.02 -10.12
C GLU A 112 20.81 -15.52 -11.42
N GLU A 113 20.36 -16.06 -12.55
CA GLU A 113 20.77 -15.63 -13.88
C GLU A 113 20.50 -14.14 -14.08
N LEU A 114 19.30 -13.66 -13.76
CA LEU A 114 18.92 -12.27 -13.91
C LEU A 114 19.74 -11.31 -13.05
N VAL A 115 20.01 -11.69 -11.78
CA VAL A 115 20.83 -10.88 -10.85
C VAL A 115 22.25 -10.75 -11.39
N ALA A 116 22.84 -11.85 -11.86
CA ALA A 116 24.21 -11.86 -12.42
C ALA A 116 24.30 -11.09 -13.75
N GLU A 117 23.40 -11.36 -14.70
CA GLU A 117 23.40 -10.74 -16.03
C GLU A 117 23.16 -9.23 -15.99
N ARG A 118 22.41 -8.72 -15.01
CA ARG A 118 22.06 -7.30 -14.91
C ARG A 118 22.88 -6.53 -13.90
N ASP A 119 23.89 -7.13 -13.29
CA ASP A 119 24.73 -6.52 -12.26
C ASP A 119 23.87 -5.84 -11.17
N VAL A 120 22.88 -6.61 -10.65
CA VAL A 120 21.96 -6.09 -9.64
C VAL A 120 22.70 -5.84 -8.33
N ARG A 121 22.77 -4.60 -7.92
CA ARG A 121 23.48 -4.13 -6.72
C ARG A 121 22.57 -3.76 -5.58
N VAL A 122 21.34 -3.31 -5.91
CA VAL A 122 20.32 -2.89 -4.95
C VAL A 122 18.99 -3.54 -5.32
N VAL A 123 18.31 -4.11 -4.32
CA VAL A 123 16.97 -4.68 -4.49
C VAL A 123 15.99 -3.97 -3.56
N LEU A 124 14.94 -3.42 -4.14
CA LEU A 124 13.86 -2.71 -3.44
C LEU A 124 12.64 -3.62 -3.28
N TYR A 125 12.06 -3.65 -2.07
CA TYR A 125 10.87 -4.44 -1.74
C TYR A 125 9.72 -3.55 -1.28
N LEU A 126 8.59 -3.62 -1.97
CA LEU A 126 7.40 -2.80 -1.71
C LEU A 126 6.50 -3.36 -0.60
N ASN A 127 6.72 -4.61 -0.20
CA ASN A 127 5.89 -5.30 0.79
C ASN A 127 6.70 -6.32 1.59
N GLN A 128 6.06 -6.87 2.62
CA GLN A 128 6.61 -7.94 3.45
C GLN A 128 5.81 -9.22 3.20
N ILE A 129 6.24 -10.00 2.24
CA ILE A 129 5.63 -11.28 1.88
C ILE A 129 6.66 -12.39 1.84
N GLU A 130 6.23 -13.62 2.02
CA GLU A 130 7.10 -14.79 2.06
C GLU A 130 7.94 -14.96 0.78
N SER A 131 7.38 -14.61 -0.38
CA SER A 131 8.10 -14.69 -1.66
C SER A 131 9.37 -13.85 -1.73
N ASN A 132 9.52 -12.82 -0.88
CA ASN A 132 10.73 -12.01 -0.82
C ASN A 132 11.97 -12.82 -0.42
N PHE A 133 11.80 -13.88 0.39
CA PHE A 133 12.91 -14.76 0.79
C PHE A 133 13.60 -15.47 -0.37
N ARG A 134 12.94 -15.58 -1.53
CA ARG A 134 13.57 -16.12 -2.73
C ARG A 134 14.65 -15.19 -3.30
N MET A 135 14.46 -13.90 -3.15
CA MET A 135 15.41 -12.87 -3.61
C MET A 135 16.42 -12.50 -2.52
N LEU A 136 16.03 -12.50 -1.24
CA LEU A 136 16.89 -12.24 -0.09
C LEU A 136 18.05 -13.25 0.10
N ARG A 137 18.00 -14.39 -0.59
CA ARG A 137 19.08 -15.41 -0.56
C ARG A 137 20.35 -15.00 -1.30
N PHE A 138 20.30 -14.00 -2.19
CA PHE A 138 21.45 -13.54 -2.95
C PHE A 138 22.23 -12.52 -2.13
N ALA A 139 23.47 -12.84 -1.80
CA ALA A 139 24.27 -12.04 -0.87
C ALA A 139 24.97 -10.81 -1.51
N SER A 140 25.02 -10.75 -2.85
CA SER A 140 25.73 -9.66 -3.53
C SER A 140 24.97 -8.31 -3.54
N PRO A 141 23.63 -8.26 -3.72
CA PRO A 141 22.90 -7.00 -3.65
C PRO A 141 22.67 -6.52 -2.22
N VAL A 142 22.51 -5.22 -2.03
CA VAL A 142 21.92 -4.64 -0.83
C VAL A 142 20.40 -4.75 -0.91
N HIS A 143 19.77 -5.34 0.10
CA HIS A 143 18.34 -5.57 0.16
C HIS A 143 17.64 -4.51 1.01
N ILE A 144 16.69 -3.78 0.43
CA ILE A 144 16.05 -2.62 1.07
C ILE A 144 14.54 -2.80 1.10
N GLN A 145 13.98 -2.84 2.30
CA GLN A 145 12.54 -2.75 2.46
C GLN A 145 12.12 -1.27 2.38
N ILE A 146 11.31 -0.92 1.38
CA ILE A 146 10.78 0.45 1.23
C ILE A 146 9.29 0.56 1.57
N GLY A 147 8.59 -0.58 1.73
CA GLY A 147 7.17 -0.61 2.07
C GLY A 147 6.27 0.05 1.03
N HIS A 148 4.98 0.22 1.34
CA HIS A 148 4.03 0.92 0.49
C HIS A 148 3.19 1.97 1.25
N GLY A 149 3.50 2.24 2.52
CA GLY A 149 2.86 3.26 3.33
C GLY A 149 3.26 3.16 4.79
N GLU A 150 3.19 4.28 5.51
CA GLU A 150 3.34 4.32 6.96
C GLU A 150 2.02 3.95 7.65
N SER A 151 2.11 3.23 8.76
CA SER A 151 0.93 2.88 9.56
C SER A 151 1.36 2.33 10.91
N ASP A 152 0.65 2.70 11.97
CA ASP A 152 0.88 2.15 13.32
C ASP A 152 0.11 0.85 13.59
N LYS A 153 -0.42 0.21 12.56
CA LYS A 153 -1.03 -1.12 12.66
C LYS A 153 -0.01 -2.14 13.16
N GLY A 154 -0.45 -3.05 14.04
CA GLY A 154 0.41 -4.14 14.50
C GLY A 154 1.02 -5.02 13.40
N GLY A 155 0.37 -5.08 12.23
CA GLY A 155 0.88 -5.77 11.04
C GLY A 155 2.03 -5.04 10.32
N SER A 156 2.32 -3.78 10.66
CA SER A 156 3.42 -3.01 10.07
C SER A 156 4.80 -3.40 10.60
N VAL A 157 4.85 -4.22 11.65
CA VAL A 157 6.09 -4.65 12.29
C VAL A 157 6.18 -6.18 12.28
N SER A 158 7.22 -6.72 11.68
CA SER A 158 7.52 -8.15 11.70
C SER A 158 9.02 -8.41 11.76
N ASN A 159 9.42 -9.59 12.24
CA ASN A 159 10.81 -10.00 12.24
C ASN A 159 11.42 -10.10 10.83
N GLN A 160 10.62 -10.05 9.78
CA GLN A 160 11.11 -10.01 8.40
C GLN A 160 11.98 -8.78 8.12
N HIS A 161 11.75 -7.64 8.84
CA HIS A 161 12.64 -6.48 8.74
C HIS A 161 14.12 -6.80 8.99
N LYS A 162 14.40 -7.82 9.82
CA LYS A 162 15.78 -8.25 10.13
C LYS A 162 16.48 -8.95 8.96
N ALA A 163 15.72 -9.38 7.96
CA ALA A 163 16.25 -10.06 6.79
C ALA A 163 16.72 -9.09 5.69
N TYR A 164 16.35 -7.81 5.78
CA TYR A 164 16.82 -6.77 4.87
C TYR A 164 18.05 -6.08 5.44
N ASP A 165 18.94 -5.59 4.59
CA ASP A 165 20.11 -4.80 5.02
C ASP A 165 19.66 -3.45 5.57
N LEU A 166 18.72 -2.80 4.90
CA LEU A 166 18.12 -1.54 5.29
C LEU A 166 16.59 -1.58 5.21
N THR A 167 15.95 -0.78 6.05
CA THR A 167 14.54 -0.43 5.93
C THR A 167 14.43 1.08 5.73
N PHE A 168 13.81 1.52 4.63
CA PHE A 168 13.46 2.91 4.47
C PHE A 168 12.15 3.18 5.21
N VAL A 169 12.17 4.14 6.10
CA VAL A 169 11.03 4.57 6.92
C VAL A 169 10.62 5.99 6.55
N GLY A 170 9.41 6.37 6.85
CA GLY A 170 8.94 7.72 6.62
C GLY A 170 9.72 8.76 7.42
N GLY A 171 9.90 8.51 8.72
CA GLY A 171 10.59 9.39 9.65
C GLY A 171 10.91 8.68 10.95
N ASP A 172 11.14 9.47 12.00
CA ASP A 172 11.51 8.94 13.31
C ASP A 172 10.44 8.01 13.90
N ALA A 173 9.15 8.29 13.66
CA ALA A 173 8.07 7.41 14.11
C ALA A 173 8.23 5.96 13.60
N GLY A 174 8.62 5.78 12.33
CA GLY A 174 8.87 4.46 11.75
C GLY A 174 10.08 3.78 12.38
N ARG A 175 11.17 4.51 12.59
CA ARG A 175 12.39 4.03 13.26
C ARG A 175 12.11 3.58 14.68
N ASP A 176 11.46 4.44 15.46
CA ASP A 176 11.13 4.18 16.87
C ASP A 176 10.24 2.93 17.00
N ARG A 177 9.23 2.83 16.15
CA ARG A 177 8.33 1.68 16.13
C ARG A 177 9.08 0.37 15.89
N LEU A 178 10.01 0.33 14.94
CA LEU A 178 10.81 -0.87 14.65
C LEU A 178 11.78 -1.19 15.81
N SER A 179 12.45 -0.18 16.34
CA SER A 179 13.40 -0.33 17.45
C SER A 179 12.72 -0.84 18.73
N GLN A 180 11.53 -0.33 19.04
CA GLN A 180 10.78 -0.73 20.23
C GLN A 180 10.17 -2.12 20.13
N ALA A 181 9.71 -2.51 18.92
CA ALA A 181 8.97 -3.75 18.74
C ALA A 181 9.85 -4.95 18.37
N LEU A 182 11.02 -4.74 17.77
CA LEU A 182 11.88 -5.81 17.28
C LEU A 182 13.10 -6.00 18.18
N ARG A 183 13.11 -7.11 18.91
CA ARG A 183 14.25 -7.45 19.80
C ARG A 183 15.56 -7.54 19.01
N GLY A 184 16.60 -6.79 19.43
CA GLY A 184 17.92 -6.81 18.81
C GLY A 184 17.95 -6.18 17.40
N PHE A 185 17.04 -5.26 17.11
CA PHE A 185 17.04 -4.44 15.91
C PHE A 185 17.52 -3.03 16.25
N ASP A 186 18.66 -2.64 15.72
CA ASP A 186 19.17 -1.28 15.83
C ASP A 186 18.54 -0.42 14.74
N GLY A 187 17.61 0.47 15.13
CA GLY A 187 16.90 1.33 14.19
C GLY A 187 17.80 2.42 13.61
N GLU A 188 18.79 2.91 14.36
CA GLU A 188 19.72 3.93 13.85
C GLU A 188 20.63 3.37 12.76
N GLU A 189 21.08 2.14 12.92
CA GLU A 189 21.94 1.48 11.93
C GLU A 189 21.14 0.95 10.73
N ARG A 190 19.94 0.41 10.98
CA ARG A 190 19.17 -0.40 10.02
C ARG A 190 18.05 0.37 9.32
N THR A 191 17.85 1.67 9.64
CA THR A 191 16.81 2.47 8.96
C THR A 191 17.36 3.76 8.39
N LEU A 192 16.78 4.19 7.25
CA LEU A 192 16.97 5.52 6.70
C LEU A 192 15.62 6.21 6.57
N ALA A 193 15.52 7.41 7.13
CA ALA A 193 14.31 8.23 7.08
C ALA A 193 14.26 8.96 5.72
N VAL A 194 13.40 8.47 4.82
CA VAL A 194 13.29 8.99 3.44
C VAL A 194 12.08 9.90 3.24
N GLY A 195 11.23 10.05 4.24
CA GLY A 195 9.97 10.74 4.08
C GLY A 195 8.94 9.91 3.32
N ARG A 196 8.09 10.61 2.59
CA ARG A 196 7.05 10.02 1.75
C ARG A 196 7.16 10.56 0.33
N PRO A 197 8.06 10.01 -0.51
CA PRO A 197 8.29 10.52 -1.87
C PRO A 197 7.01 10.64 -2.71
N GLN A 198 6.03 9.78 -2.47
CA GLN A 198 4.74 9.81 -3.16
C GLN A 198 4.00 11.14 -3.01
N LEU A 199 4.22 11.88 -1.92
CA LEU A 199 3.58 13.17 -1.67
C LEU A 199 4.19 14.31 -2.49
N ASP A 200 5.37 14.11 -3.07
CA ASP A 200 6.08 15.12 -3.86
C ASP A 200 5.57 15.22 -5.31
N TYR A 201 4.63 14.36 -5.72
CA TYR A 201 4.13 14.27 -7.10
C TYR A 201 2.66 14.65 -7.20
N GLY A 202 2.30 15.32 -8.30
CA GLY A 202 0.91 15.53 -8.69
C GLY A 202 0.35 14.28 -9.39
N TYR A 203 -0.84 13.85 -9.00
CA TYR A 203 -1.50 12.68 -9.58
C TYR A 203 -2.71 13.09 -10.42
N PRO A 204 -2.90 12.50 -11.61
CA PRO A 204 -4.07 12.74 -12.41
C PRO A 204 -5.30 11.99 -11.85
N GLY A 205 -6.50 12.44 -12.19
CA GLY A 205 -7.73 11.72 -11.90
C GLY A 205 -8.74 12.49 -11.06
N ALA A 206 -8.42 13.72 -10.64
CA ALA A 206 -9.40 14.57 -9.96
C ALA A 206 -10.62 14.85 -10.85
N PRO A 207 -11.84 14.82 -10.29
CA PRO A 207 -13.04 15.18 -11.03
C PRO A 207 -13.03 16.69 -11.39
N PRO A 208 -13.75 17.11 -12.46
CA PRO A 208 -13.78 18.51 -12.90
C PRO A 208 -14.69 19.37 -12.02
N TRP A 209 -14.64 19.21 -10.71
CA TRP A 209 -15.41 20.03 -9.78
C TRP A 209 -14.69 21.34 -9.51
N SER A 210 -15.43 22.47 -9.61
CA SER A 210 -14.92 23.77 -9.19
C SER A 210 -14.57 23.75 -7.70
N ARG A 211 -13.55 24.51 -7.31
CA ARG A 211 -13.19 24.69 -5.90
C ARG A 211 -14.31 25.34 -5.11
N ASP A 212 -15.14 26.18 -5.75
CA ASP A 212 -16.27 26.87 -5.13
C ASP A 212 -17.54 26.01 -5.06
N SER A 213 -17.46 24.73 -5.49
CA SER A 213 -18.63 23.85 -5.58
C SER A 213 -19.08 23.23 -4.24
N GLY A 214 -18.45 23.60 -3.12
CA GLY A 214 -18.76 23.11 -1.78
C GLY A 214 -17.61 22.31 -1.15
N LEU A 215 -17.83 21.81 0.06
CA LEU A 215 -16.86 21.05 0.84
C LEU A 215 -16.65 19.66 0.26
N ARG A 216 -15.44 19.33 -0.15
CA ARG A 216 -15.07 18.03 -0.72
C ARG A 216 -14.52 17.11 0.38
N VAL A 217 -15.30 16.13 0.76
CA VAL A 217 -14.94 15.17 1.83
C VAL A 217 -14.52 13.84 1.20
N TRP A 218 -13.31 13.44 1.49
CA TRP A 218 -12.78 12.15 1.09
C TRP A 218 -13.04 11.11 2.17
N TYR A 219 -13.89 10.11 1.89
CA TYR A 219 -14.10 8.97 2.76
C TYR A 219 -13.37 7.75 2.20
N ALA A 220 -12.32 7.32 2.89
CA ALA A 220 -11.40 6.27 2.47
C ALA A 220 -11.28 5.17 3.55
N PRO A 221 -12.32 4.34 3.74
CA PRO A 221 -12.25 3.26 4.72
C PRO A 221 -11.26 2.17 4.28
N THR A 222 -10.56 1.58 5.26
CA THR A 222 -9.76 0.37 5.02
C THR A 222 -10.66 -0.86 4.90
N TRP A 223 -10.11 -2.00 4.50
CA TRP A 223 -10.86 -3.25 4.47
C TRP A 223 -10.97 -3.86 5.87
N GLU A 224 -11.88 -4.79 6.02
CA GLU A 224 -12.25 -5.42 7.29
C GLU A 224 -11.13 -6.25 7.93
N GLY A 225 -10.06 -6.57 7.19
CA GLY A 225 -9.00 -7.47 7.67
C GLY A 225 -9.42 -8.94 7.65
N ASP A 226 -8.43 -9.83 7.66
CA ASP A 226 -8.61 -11.30 7.74
C ASP A 226 -8.24 -11.85 9.13
N ARG A 227 -7.79 -10.99 10.04
CA ARG A 227 -7.40 -11.33 11.41
C ARG A 227 -7.55 -10.11 12.34
N PRO A 228 -7.76 -10.32 13.66
CA PRO A 228 -8.03 -9.24 14.60
C PRO A 228 -6.98 -8.13 14.64
N SER A 229 -5.71 -8.45 14.42
CA SER A 229 -4.60 -7.47 14.48
C SER A 229 -4.60 -6.44 13.34
N ILE A 230 -5.45 -6.61 12.31
CA ILE A 230 -5.58 -5.70 11.17
C ILE A 230 -7.04 -5.35 10.85
N ALA A 231 -7.98 -5.70 11.72
CA ALA A 231 -9.42 -5.52 11.52
C ALA A 231 -9.90 -4.10 11.90
N TYR A 232 -9.34 -3.08 11.27
CA TYR A 232 -9.65 -1.68 11.56
C TYR A 232 -10.76 -1.08 10.69
N GLY A 233 -11.36 -1.85 9.79
CA GLY A 233 -12.38 -1.36 8.87
C GLY A 233 -13.67 -0.94 9.57
N SER A 234 -14.07 0.32 9.41
CA SER A 234 -15.27 0.91 10.02
C SER A 234 -16.52 0.83 9.14
N LEU A 235 -16.39 0.36 7.90
CA LEU A 235 -17.43 0.49 6.90
C LEU A 235 -18.79 -0.07 7.35
N ALA A 236 -18.80 -1.24 8.00
CA ALA A 236 -20.01 -1.89 8.48
C ALA A 236 -20.64 -1.16 9.67
N SER A 237 -19.85 -0.56 10.55
CA SER A 237 -20.32 0.07 11.80
C SER A 237 -20.62 1.57 11.65
N HIS A 238 -19.88 2.27 10.81
CA HIS A 238 -19.97 3.74 10.65
C HIS A 238 -20.48 4.16 9.28
N GLY A 239 -20.13 3.40 8.23
CA GLY A 239 -20.11 3.86 6.85
C GLY A 239 -21.42 4.43 6.34
N VAL A 240 -22.55 3.73 6.55
CA VAL A 240 -23.86 4.19 6.08
C VAL A 240 -24.28 5.47 6.81
N THR A 241 -24.17 5.50 8.14
CA THR A 241 -24.51 6.67 8.97
C THR A 241 -23.64 7.89 8.63
N LEU A 242 -22.34 7.69 8.43
CA LEU A 242 -21.43 8.74 7.97
C LEU A 242 -21.88 9.35 6.63
N ILE A 243 -22.20 8.50 5.66
CA ILE A 243 -22.61 8.97 4.33
C ILE A 243 -23.95 9.69 4.41
N GLU A 244 -24.93 9.19 5.16
CA GLU A 244 -26.19 9.86 5.36
C GLU A 244 -26.03 11.25 5.98
N ALA A 245 -25.17 11.38 7.01
CA ALA A 245 -24.85 12.65 7.65
C ALA A 245 -24.15 13.63 6.68
N LEU A 246 -23.22 13.16 5.85
CA LEU A 246 -22.58 13.98 4.83
C LEU A 246 -23.58 14.45 3.74
N LEU A 247 -24.48 13.58 3.32
CA LEU A 247 -25.49 13.89 2.29
C LEU A 247 -26.60 14.82 2.79
N ALA A 248 -26.80 14.93 4.10
CA ALA A 248 -27.75 15.87 4.69
C ALA A 248 -27.35 17.35 4.44
N ASP A 249 -26.07 17.64 4.18
CA ASP A 249 -25.61 18.97 3.79
C ASP A 249 -25.50 19.06 2.24
N PRO A 250 -26.36 19.87 1.59
CA PRO A 250 -26.37 19.97 0.13
C PRO A 250 -25.09 20.62 -0.44
N THR A 251 -24.23 21.22 0.36
CA THR A 251 -22.96 21.79 -0.08
C THR A 251 -21.81 20.79 -0.06
N VAL A 252 -22.02 19.58 0.49
CA VAL A 252 -20.98 18.55 0.58
C VAL A 252 -20.89 17.73 -0.70
N ARG A 253 -19.66 17.49 -1.15
CA ARG A 253 -19.32 16.56 -2.21
C ARG A 253 -18.49 15.42 -1.63
N VAL A 254 -18.96 14.21 -1.79
CA VAL A 254 -18.30 13.02 -1.25
C VAL A 254 -17.45 12.35 -2.32
N ILE A 255 -16.20 12.09 -1.98
CA ILE A 255 -15.31 11.19 -2.73
C ILE A 255 -15.22 9.92 -1.90
N TYR A 256 -15.88 8.86 -2.33
CA TYR A 256 -15.88 7.57 -1.65
C TYR A 256 -14.89 6.61 -2.31
N ARG A 257 -13.84 6.25 -1.59
CA ARG A 257 -12.82 5.32 -2.06
C ARG A 257 -12.68 4.14 -1.10
N PRO A 258 -13.47 3.07 -1.26
CA PRO A 258 -13.28 1.85 -0.48
C PRO A 258 -11.95 1.18 -0.84
N HIS A 259 -11.37 0.48 0.12
CA HIS A 259 -10.18 -0.32 -0.12
C HIS A 259 -10.45 -1.41 -1.18
N PRO A 260 -9.50 -1.75 -2.07
CA PRO A 260 -9.71 -2.77 -3.11
C PRO A 260 -10.18 -4.15 -2.59
N ARG A 261 -9.86 -4.47 -1.33
CA ARG A 261 -10.28 -5.72 -0.66
C ARG A 261 -11.56 -5.59 0.18
N THR A 262 -12.25 -4.46 0.13
CA THR A 262 -13.50 -4.25 0.88
C THR A 262 -14.55 -5.32 0.53
N GLY A 263 -15.11 -5.97 1.56
CA GLY A 263 -16.12 -7.04 1.41
C GLY A 263 -15.52 -8.39 1.03
N TYR A 264 -14.20 -8.54 1.04
CA TYR A 264 -13.56 -9.83 0.77
C TYR A 264 -13.85 -10.86 1.87
N ALA A 265 -13.68 -10.48 3.13
CA ALA A 265 -13.84 -11.37 4.28
C ALA A 265 -15.18 -11.22 5.03
N SER A 266 -15.94 -10.13 4.80
CA SER A 266 -17.18 -9.83 5.54
C SER A 266 -18.36 -9.51 4.62
N ALA A 267 -19.47 -10.25 4.81
CA ALA A 267 -20.74 -9.97 4.13
C ALA A 267 -21.35 -8.63 4.55
N GLU A 268 -21.14 -8.21 5.81
CA GLU A 268 -21.64 -6.95 6.36
C GLU A 268 -20.94 -5.76 5.71
N HIS A 269 -19.62 -5.80 5.55
CA HIS A 269 -18.86 -4.77 4.83
C HIS A 269 -19.27 -4.69 3.36
N ARG A 270 -19.53 -5.84 2.72
CA ARG A 270 -20.05 -5.88 1.34
C ARG A 270 -21.42 -5.25 1.22
N ALA A 271 -22.31 -5.51 2.18
CA ALA A 271 -23.64 -4.92 2.23
C ALA A 271 -23.57 -3.40 2.46
N ALA A 272 -22.72 -2.94 3.37
CA ALA A 272 -22.50 -1.53 3.65
C ALA A 272 -21.94 -0.79 2.41
N ASP A 273 -20.91 -1.34 1.73
CA ASP A 273 -20.38 -0.78 0.48
C ASP A 273 -21.48 -0.64 -0.59
N LYS A 274 -22.31 -1.66 -0.75
CA LYS A 274 -23.46 -1.62 -1.70
C LYS A 274 -24.44 -0.50 -1.34
N SER A 275 -24.78 -0.35 -0.06
CA SER A 275 -25.70 0.69 0.43
C SER A 275 -25.14 2.09 0.21
N ILE A 276 -23.87 2.30 0.54
CA ILE A 276 -23.17 3.59 0.33
C ILE A 276 -23.17 3.96 -1.15
N ARG A 277 -22.82 3.03 -2.03
CA ARG A 277 -22.85 3.27 -3.49
C ARG A 277 -24.24 3.66 -3.98
N ALA A 278 -25.28 3.01 -3.45
CA ALA A 278 -26.68 3.32 -3.80
C ALA A 278 -27.09 4.73 -3.31
N LEU A 279 -26.66 5.13 -2.11
CA LEU A 279 -26.91 6.47 -1.56
C LEU A 279 -26.22 7.54 -2.43
N LEU A 280 -24.94 7.38 -2.72
CA LEU A 280 -24.17 8.33 -3.51
C LEU A 280 -24.68 8.46 -4.95
N ALA A 281 -25.12 7.36 -5.56
CA ALA A 281 -25.67 7.37 -6.92
C ALA A 281 -26.91 8.23 -7.06
N LYS A 282 -27.70 8.44 -6.00
CA LYS A 282 -28.87 9.36 -6.01
C LYS A 282 -28.48 10.83 -6.23
N GLY A 283 -27.25 11.19 -5.85
CA GLY A 283 -26.72 12.54 -6.03
C GLY A 283 -26.10 12.81 -7.42
N GLY A 284 -26.06 11.81 -8.30
CA GLY A 284 -25.45 11.92 -9.63
C GLY A 284 -23.98 12.37 -9.57
N ASP A 285 -23.59 13.31 -10.43
CA ASP A 285 -22.22 13.82 -10.56
C ASP A 285 -21.73 14.69 -9.38
N ARG A 286 -22.58 14.88 -8.37
CA ARG A 286 -22.19 15.61 -7.14
C ARG A 286 -21.22 14.80 -6.29
N HIS A 287 -21.22 13.50 -6.39
CA HIS A 287 -20.41 12.59 -5.60
C HIS A 287 -19.60 11.67 -6.52
N LEU A 288 -18.46 11.22 -6.05
CA LEU A 288 -17.60 10.33 -6.79
C LEU A 288 -17.41 9.01 -6.04
N ILE A 289 -17.72 7.89 -6.71
CA ILE A 289 -17.26 6.58 -6.28
C ILE A 289 -15.92 6.33 -6.97
N ASP A 290 -14.84 6.62 -6.24
CA ASP A 290 -13.50 6.59 -6.80
C ASP A 290 -12.93 5.16 -6.88
N ARG A 291 -12.52 4.79 -8.10
CA ARG A 291 -11.83 3.53 -8.43
C ARG A 291 -10.53 3.79 -9.21
N GLY A 292 -10.18 5.05 -9.35
CA GLY A 292 -9.04 5.50 -10.12
C GLY A 292 -7.72 5.44 -9.37
N GLY A 293 -6.74 6.19 -9.86
CA GLY A 293 -5.42 6.33 -9.25
C GLY A 293 -5.47 6.89 -7.82
N TYR A 294 -4.44 6.60 -7.05
CA TYR A 294 -4.26 7.11 -5.70
C TYR A 294 -3.31 8.31 -5.75
N GLY A 295 -3.58 9.32 -4.91
CA GLY A 295 -2.70 10.47 -4.73
C GLY A 295 -3.36 11.83 -5.04
N TRP A 296 -4.17 11.97 -6.09
CA TRP A 296 -4.83 13.22 -6.44
C TRP A 296 -5.78 13.76 -5.34
N GLN A 297 -6.24 12.89 -4.47
CA GLN A 297 -7.15 13.21 -3.37
C GLN A 297 -6.52 14.16 -2.36
N TRP A 298 -5.21 14.09 -2.14
CA TRP A 298 -4.50 14.91 -1.16
C TRP A 298 -4.60 16.40 -1.49
N ASP A 299 -4.41 16.76 -2.75
CA ASP A 299 -4.52 18.16 -3.20
C ASP A 299 -5.96 18.60 -3.36
N PHE A 300 -6.83 17.69 -3.76
CA PHE A 300 -8.18 18.02 -4.20
C PHE A 300 -9.22 18.06 -3.07
N ALA A 301 -9.21 17.12 -2.12
CA ALA A 301 -10.17 17.08 -1.04
C ALA A 301 -9.85 18.12 0.06
N ASP A 302 -10.88 18.56 0.78
CA ASP A 302 -10.80 19.57 1.83
C ASP A 302 -10.77 18.95 3.24
N ALA A 303 -11.26 17.72 3.39
CA ALA A 303 -11.24 16.93 4.61
C ALA A 303 -11.16 15.43 4.28
N CYS A 304 -10.60 14.65 5.20
CA CYS A 304 -10.52 13.20 5.09
C CYS A 304 -11.19 12.52 6.28
N ILE A 305 -11.98 11.48 5.98
CA ILE A 305 -12.48 10.52 6.95
C ILE A 305 -11.87 9.17 6.57
N THR A 306 -11.21 8.52 7.49
CA THR A 306 -10.58 7.22 7.25
C THR A 306 -10.49 6.40 8.54
N ASP A 307 -10.02 5.19 8.42
CA ASP A 307 -9.74 4.31 9.56
C ASP A 307 -8.26 4.41 9.97
N ILE A 308 -7.83 3.62 10.94
CA ILE A 308 -6.41 3.42 11.25
C ILE A 308 -5.77 2.71 10.03
N SER A 309 -5.23 3.50 9.11
CA SER A 309 -4.69 3.02 7.81
C SER A 309 -3.61 3.96 7.27
N ALA A 310 -2.84 3.55 6.27
CA ALA A 310 -1.82 4.39 5.65
C ALA A 310 -2.38 5.73 5.12
N VAL A 311 -3.67 5.76 4.74
CA VAL A 311 -4.34 6.98 4.29
C VAL A 311 -4.34 8.07 5.36
N ALA A 312 -4.54 7.71 6.65
CA ALA A 312 -4.52 8.69 7.73
C ALA A 312 -3.15 9.39 7.84
N TYR A 313 -2.08 8.62 7.68
CA TYR A 313 -0.71 9.15 7.76
C TYR A 313 -0.36 9.99 6.54
N ASP A 314 -0.63 9.51 5.33
CA ASP A 314 -0.41 10.27 4.10
C ASP A 314 -1.19 11.60 4.13
N TRP A 315 -2.40 11.62 4.71
CA TRP A 315 -3.21 12.82 4.84
C TRP A 315 -2.63 13.85 5.81
N LEU A 316 -1.84 13.45 6.81
CA LEU A 316 -1.16 14.38 7.74
C LEU A 316 -0.37 15.46 7.00
N ALA A 317 0.33 15.06 5.91
CA ALA A 317 1.13 15.98 5.12
C ALA A 317 0.34 17.14 4.49
N THR A 318 -1.00 17.01 4.38
CA THR A 318 -1.85 18.06 3.83
C THR A 318 -2.17 19.17 4.83
N GLY A 319 -2.03 18.92 6.13
CA GLY A 319 -2.44 19.83 7.20
C GLY A 319 -3.95 20.13 7.25
N LYS A 320 -4.77 19.37 6.52
CA LYS A 320 -6.21 19.53 6.43
C LYS A 320 -6.94 18.67 7.47
N PRO A 321 -8.24 18.94 7.77
CA PRO A 321 -9.03 18.17 8.73
C PRO A 321 -8.97 16.66 8.48
N LEU A 322 -8.66 15.91 9.54
CA LEU A 322 -8.57 14.45 9.56
C LEU A 322 -9.50 13.89 10.62
N VAL A 323 -10.41 13.04 10.22
CA VAL A 323 -11.27 12.26 11.12
C VAL A 323 -10.88 10.79 11.00
N ILE A 324 -10.47 10.17 12.11
CA ILE A 324 -10.16 8.74 12.17
C ILE A 324 -11.28 8.05 12.95
N THR A 325 -11.84 6.99 12.38
CA THR A 325 -12.89 6.19 13.01
C THR A 325 -12.33 5.28 14.08
N GLU A 326 -13.12 5.05 15.12
CA GLU A 326 -12.80 4.08 16.15
C GLU A 326 -13.01 2.66 15.64
N PRO A 327 -12.04 1.74 15.86
CA PRO A 327 -12.22 0.32 15.52
C PRO A 327 -13.39 -0.30 16.29
N ALA A 328 -13.93 -1.40 15.76
CA ALA A 328 -14.98 -2.15 16.43
C ALA A 328 -14.55 -2.60 17.85
N PRO A 329 -15.48 -2.73 18.81
CA PRO A 329 -15.18 -3.20 20.15
C PRO A 329 -14.41 -4.54 20.13
N GLY A 330 -13.36 -4.62 20.97
CA GLY A 330 -12.48 -5.81 21.05
C GLY A 330 -11.34 -5.85 20.02
N VAL A 331 -11.28 -4.93 19.08
CA VAL A 331 -10.11 -4.76 18.22
C VAL A 331 -9.03 -3.98 18.97
N TYR A 332 -7.78 -4.49 18.93
CA TYR A 332 -6.66 -3.81 19.59
C TYR A 332 -6.41 -2.45 18.94
N ARG A 333 -6.44 -1.39 19.75
CA ARG A 333 -6.03 -0.04 19.33
C ARG A 333 -4.53 0.12 19.59
N PRO A 334 -3.71 0.33 18.56
CA PRO A 334 -2.29 0.60 18.78
C PRO A 334 -2.10 1.95 19.49
N ARG A 335 -1.09 2.04 20.35
CA ARG A 335 -0.63 3.29 20.93
C ARG A 335 0.34 3.93 19.97
N SER A 336 0.11 5.20 19.63
CA SER A 336 1.00 5.94 18.73
C SER A 336 0.80 7.44 18.89
N PRO A 337 1.81 8.25 18.55
CA PRO A 337 1.69 9.71 18.61
C PRO A 337 0.45 10.25 17.91
N LEU A 338 0.11 9.75 16.72
CA LEU A 338 -1.10 10.18 16.00
C LEU A 338 -2.38 9.79 16.74
N LEU A 339 -2.53 8.52 17.10
CA LEU A 339 -3.76 8.00 17.69
C LEU A 339 -3.99 8.47 19.13
N ASP A 340 -2.92 8.83 19.84
CA ASP A 340 -3.00 9.42 21.18
C ASP A 340 -3.30 10.93 21.13
N SER A 341 -3.05 11.58 19.98
CA SER A 341 -3.28 13.01 19.77
C SER A 341 -4.66 13.35 19.17
N ILE A 342 -5.35 12.39 18.57
CA ILE A 342 -6.63 12.59 17.88
C ILE A 342 -7.74 11.82 18.60
N ALA A 343 -8.85 12.50 18.91
CA ALA A 343 -10.06 11.83 19.36
C ALA A 343 -10.67 11.04 18.19
N LEU A 344 -10.77 9.72 18.32
CA LEU A 344 -11.39 8.87 17.30
C LEU A 344 -12.91 9.08 17.27
N LEU A 345 -13.51 8.92 16.11
CA LEU A 345 -14.96 9.00 15.92
C LEU A 345 -15.57 7.62 16.22
N SER A 346 -16.35 7.51 17.26
CA SER A 346 -17.09 6.27 17.56
C SER A 346 -18.27 6.06 16.61
N SER A 347 -18.76 4.82 16.52
CA SER A 347 -19.94 4.53 15.67
C SER A 347 -21.21 5.24 16.16
N ALA A 348 -21.32 5.52 17.46
CA ALA A 348 -22.43 6.27 18.04
C ALA A 348 -22.40 7.76 17.62
N GLU A 349 -21.22 8.30 17.35
CA GLU A 349 -21.00 9.70 16.92
C GLU A 349 -20.94 9.85 15.40
N ALA A 350 -21.14 8.78 14.64
CA ALA A 350 -20.99 8.81 13.19
C ALA A 350 -21.90 9.85 12.51
N SER A 351 -23.08 10.14 13.08
CA SER A 351 -23.98 11.18 12.60
C SER A 351 -23.45 12.61 12.80
N ASP A 352 -22.50 12.81 13.71
CA ASP A 352 -21.96 14.12 14.07
C ASP A 352 -20.71 14.49 13.26
N VAL A 353 -20.35 13.68 12.28
CA VAL A 353 -19.13 13.83 11.48
C VAL A 353 -18.97 15.21 10.85
N MET A 354 -20.07 15.85 10.39
CA MET A 354 -20.01 17.20 9.82
C MET A 354 -19.64 18.26 10.86
N SER A 355 -20.20 18.18 12.07
CA SER A 355 -19.84 19.05 13.19
C SER A 355 -18.35 18.88 13.54
N ARG A 356 -17.86 17.64 13.54
CA ARG A 356 -16.44 17.32 13.78
C ARG A 356 -15.53 17.94 12.71
N ILE A 357 -15.85 17.78 11.43
CA ILE A 357 -15.07 18.36 10.33
C ILE A 357 -15.02 19.89 10.45
N ARG A 358 -16.15 20.55 10.71
CA ARG A 358 -16.23 22.00 10.84
C ARG A 358 -15.42 22.53 12.04
N ALA A 359 -15.47 21.82 13.17
CA ALA A 359 -14.66 22.14 14.34
C ALA A 359 -13.16 22.08 14.00
N LEU A 360 -12.69 20.99 13.34
CA LEU A 360 -11.31 20.87 12.91
C LEU A 360 -10.86 21.90 11.88
N GLN A 361 -11.77 22.37 11.02
CA GLN A 361 -11.47 23.46 10.05
C GLN A 361 -11.16 24.79 10.73
N SER A 362 -11.80 25.10 11.85
CA SER A 362 -11.61 26.34 12.61
C SER A 362 -10.51 26.25 13.68
N ASP A 363 -10.06 25.04 14.03
CA ASP A 363 -9.10 24.80 15.09
C ASP A 363 -7.65 24.94 14.58
N SER A 364 -7.01 26.06 14.94
CA SER A 364 -5.62 26.34 14.58
C SER A 364 -4.61 25.50 15.39
N GLU A 365 -4.94 25.16 16.63
CA GLU A 365 -4.09 24.35 17.50
C GLU A 365 -4.03 22.92 17.00
N ALA A 366 -5.19 22.33 16.67
CA ALA A 366 -5.24 21.00 16.05
C ALA A 366 -4.42 20.94 14.74
N ARG A 367 -4.46 21.99 13.92
CA ARG A 367 -3.66 22.04 12.70
C ARG A 367 -2.16 22.08 12.97
N GLU A 368 -1.73 22.84 13.98
CA GLU A 368 -0.30 22.89 14.35
C GLU A 368 0.17 21.58 14.94
N GLN A 369 -0.65 20.91 15.75
CA GLN A 369 -0.39 19.56 16.23
C GLN A 369 -0.21 18.55 15.08
N LEU A 370 -1.09 18.60 14.06
CA LEU A 370 -0.95 17.73 12.88
C LEU A 370 0.35 18.01 12.10
N ARG A 371 0.80 19.27 12.03
CA ARG A 371 2.11 19.61 11.40
C ARG A 371 3.27 19.01 12.18
N GLY A 372 3.28 19.11 13.50
CA GLY A 372 4.29 18.48 14.35
C GLY A 372 4.34 16.96 14.15
N LEU A 373 3.17 16.32 14.08
CA LEU A 373 3.06 14.90 13.76
C LEU A 373 3.57 14.59 12.35
N THR A 374 3.25 15.42 11.35
CA THR A 374 3.76 15.26 9.99
C THR A 374 5.28 15.21 9.98
N TYR A 375 5.93 16.11 10.70
CA TYR A 375 7.39 16.13 10.80
C TYR A 375 7.96 14.86 11.46
N HIS A 376 7.33 14.38 12.52
CA HIS A 376 7.73 13.15 13.20
C HIS A 376 7.57 11.89 12.32
N TYR A 377 6.48 11.83 11.52
CA TYR A 377 6.22 10.69 10.63
C TYR A 377 7.00 10.72 9.33
N PHE A 378 7.30 11.91 8.77
CA PHE A 378 7.83 12.06 7.41
C PHE A 378 8.99 13.06 7.27
N GLY A 379 9.38 13.73 8.35
CA GLY A 379 10.32 14.83 8.26
C GLY A 379 9.76 16.02 7.46
N ASP A 380 10.64 16.78 6.83
CA ASP A 380 10.24 17.86 5.94
C ASP A 380 9.59 17.29 4.65
N VAL A 381 8.31 17.62 4.43
CA VAL A 381 7.54 17.23 3.25
C VAL A 381 7.40 18.35 2.23
N SER A 382 8.14 19.47 2.38
CA SER A 382 8.13 20.59 1.43
C SER A 382 8.99 20.32 0.19
N ASN A 383 8.59 20.86 -0.95
CA ASN A 383 9.40 20.99 -2.17
C ASN A 383 10.31 19.80 -2.53
N GLN A 384 9.74 18.61 -2.69
CA GLN A 384 10.46 17.39 -3.08
C GLN A 384 11.56 16.92 -2.11
N GLN A 385 11.49 17.32 -0.85
CA GLN A 385 12.47 16.90 0.14
C GLN A 385 12.44 15.39 0.43
N SER A 386 11.26 14.75 0.33
CA SER A 386 11.15 13.30 0.47
C SER A 386 11.79 12.58 -0.71
N THR A 387 11.57 13.05 -1.94
CA THR A 387 12.22 12.50 -3.14
C THR A 387 13.73 12.58 -3.03
N LYS A 388 14.24 13.75 -2.64
CA LYS A 388 15.70 13.93 -2.45
C LYS A 388 16.28 12.98 -1.40
N ARG A 389 15.64 12.85 -0.23
CA ARG A 389 16.10 11.91 0.80
C ARG A 389 16.05 10.45 0.33
N PHE A 390 15.05 10.09 -0.46
CA PHE A 390 14.97 8.76 -1.07
C PHE A 390 16.15 8.51 -2.03
N GLU A 391 16.48 9.47 -2.88
CA GLU A 391 17.61 9.39 -3.80
C GLU A 391 18.95 9.31 -3.05
N ASP A 392 19.14 10.15 -2.04
CA ASP A 392 20.33 10.13 -1.18
C ASP A 392 20.47 8.77 -0.44
N ALA A 393 19.35 8.17 -0.02
CA ALA A 393 19.33 6.85 0.61
C ALA A 393 19.70 5.72 -0.38
N ILE A 394 19.31 5.84 -1.65
CA ILE A 394 19.74 4.91 -2.71
C ILE A 394 21.25 5.04 -2.95
N GLU A 395 21.80 6.25 -3.00
CA GLU A 395 23.26 6.45 -3.09
C GLU A 395 24.01 5.82 -1.92
N ARG A 396 23.49 5.95 -0.71
CA ARG A 396 24.04 5.27 0.47
C ARG A 396 24.05 3.76 0.33
N ALA A 397 22.99 3.18 -0.24
CA ALA A 397 22.93 1.74 -0.50
C ALA A 397 24.01 1.28 -1.49
N TYR A 398 24.29 2.06 -2.53
CA TYR A 398 25.41 1.78 -3.43
C TYR A 398 26.77 1.83 -2.73
N GLN A 399 26.97 2.79 -1.82
CA GLN A 399 28.20 2.88 -1.03
C GLN A 399 28.39 1.64 -0.13
N ILE A 400 27.32 1.17 0.49
CA ILE A 400 27.33 -0.07 1.30
C ILE A 400 27.71 -1.26 0.42
N GLN A 401 27.11 -1.41 -0.76
CA GLN A 401 27.36 -2.51 -1.67
C GLN A 401 28.82 -2.56 -2.18
N GLN A 402 29.44 -1.40 -2.35
CA GLN A 402 30.85 -1.29 -2.77
C GLN A 402 31.86 -1.54 -1.64
N SER A 403 31.41 -1.45 -0.38
CA SER A 403 32.27 -1.72 0.76
C SER A 403 32.55 -3.22 0.87
N PRO A 404 33.77 -3.65 1.24
CA PRO A 404 34.05 -5.06 1.51
C PRO A 404 33.06 -5.58 2.56
N ALA A 405 32.53 -6.76 2.33
CA ALA A 405 31.77 -7.46 3.38
C ALA A 405 32.70 -7.65 4.57
N GLY A 406 32.41 -6.96 5.70
CA GLY A 406 33.21 -6.97 6.91
C GLY A 406 33.25 -8.35 7.59
#